data_24426b3558d0ebb3fd12d03dacc5cf39
#
_entry.id   24426b3558d0ebb3fd12d03dacc5cf39
#
_cell.length_a   1.000
_cell.length_b   1.000
_cell.length_c   1.000
_cell.angle_alpha   90.00
_cell.angle_beta   90.00
_cell.angle_gamma   90.00
#
_symmetry.space_group_name_H-M   'P 1'
#
loop_
_entity.id
_entity.type
_entity.pdbx_description
1 polymer ?
#
loop_
_entity_poly.entity_id
_entity_poly.type
_entity_poly.pdbx_seq_one_letter_code
_entity_poly.pdbx_strand_id
1 'polypeptide(L)' 'MDKHSTDQTLAALRADWPQWEIWYVPLAVGGLTWCARRHDNHRRILNAHSQAELQDYLEAEAIG' A
#
# COMPACT_ATOMS: atom_id res chain seq x y z
N MET A 1 -5.49 18.38 6.03
CA MET A 1 -5.37 17.09 5.42
C MET A 1 -6.17 16.09 6.16
N ASP A 2 -7.03 15.46 5.42
CA ASP A 2 -8.04 14.77 6.02
C ASP A 2 -7.79 13.30 6.03
N LYS A 3 -8.12 12.66 7.11
CA LYS A 3 -8.07 11.23 7.26
C LYS A 3 -8.86 10.52 6.19
N HIS A 4 -9.94 11.13 5.75
CA HIS A 4 -10.81 10.51 4.76
C HIS A 4 -10.13 10.31 3.42
N SER A 5 -9.27 11.25 3.01
CA SER A 5 -8.53 11.11 1.74
C SER A 5 -7.59 9.91 1.77
N THR A 6 -6.89 9.72 2.88
CA THR A 6 -6.00 8.58 3.03
C THR A 6 -6.79 7.27 3.04
N ASP A 7 -7.91 7.25 3.76
CA ASP A 7 -8.74 6.04 3.81
C ASP A 7 -9.35 5.71 2.45
N GLN A 8 -9.74 6.73 1.69
CA GLN A 8 -10.26 6.53 0.33
C GLN A 8 -9.18 6.00 -0.60
N THR A 9 -7.97 6.51 -0.49
CA THR A 9 -6.84 6.01 -1.27
C THR A 9 -6.55 4.56 -0.93
N LEU A 10 -6.58 4.22 0.34
CA LEU A 10 -6.37 2.85 0.78
C LEU A 10 -7.44 1.92 0.22
N ALA A 11 -8.71 2.35 0.27
CA ALA A 11 -9.81 1.55 -0.25
C ALA A 11 -9.65 1.32 -1.76
N ALA A 12 -9.23 2.35 -2.50
CA ALA A 12 -9.01 2.23 -3.93
C ALA A 12 -7.89 1.24 -4.25
N LEU A 13 -6.79 1.31 -3.50
CA LEU A 13 -5.69 0.37 -3.68
C LEU A 13 -6.12 -1.07 -3.41
N ARG A 14 -6.90 -1.27 -2.36
CA ARG A 14 -7.41 -2.61 -2.03
C ARG A 14 -8.31 -3.15 -3.12
N ALA A 15 -9.11 -2.29 -3.72
CA ALA A 15 -9.99 -2.68 -4.81
C ALA A 15 -9.20 -3.03 -6.07
N ASP A 16 -8.15 -2.27 -6.36
CA ASP A 16 -7.32 -2.48 -7.54
C ASP A 16 -6.40 -3.69 -7.39
N TRP A 17 -6.00 -4.00 -6.17
CA TRP A 17 -5.02 -5.05 -5.91
C TRP A 17 -5.55 -6.07 -4.89
N PRO A 18 -6.59 -6.83 -5.24
CA PRO A 18 -7.23 -7.74 -4.28
C PRO A 18 -6.35 -8.89 -3.82
N GLN A 19 -5.25 -9.19 -4.52
CA GLN A 19 -4.33 -10.24 -4.10
C GLN A 19 -3.42 -9.79 -2.97
N TRP A 20 -3.45 -8.50 -2.62
CA TRP A 20 -2.57 -7.93 -1.62
C TRP A 20 -3.36 -7.42 -0.43
N GLU A 21 -2.82 -7.63 0.76
CA GLU A 21 -3.27 -6.97 1.97
C GLU A 21 -2.52 -5.64 2.05
N ILE A 22 -3.24 -4.53 2.07
CA ILE A 22 -2.63 -3.20 2.00
C ILE A 22 -3.02 -2.41 3.24
N TRP A 23 -2.05 -1.77 3.86
CA TRP A 23 -2.29 -0.92 5.03
C TRP A 23 -1.24 0.18 5.08
N TYR A 24 -1.39 1.09 6.02
CA TYR A 24 -0.38 2.12 6.25
C TYR A 24 -0.12 2.26 7.72
N VAL A 25 1.08 2.77 8.05
CA VAL A 25 1.51 3.00 9.42
C VAL A 25 1.92 4.47 9.54
N PRO A 26 1.28 5.25 10.44
CA PRO A 26 1.70 6.63 10.66
C PRO A 26 3.08 6.67 11.28
N LEU A 27 3.91 7.61 10.80
CA LEU A 27 5.23 7.82 11.37
C LEU A 27 5.16 8.80 12.53
N ALA A 28 6.12 8.69 13.44
CA ALA A 28 6.17 9.57 14.62
C ALA A 28 6.37 11.03 14.22
N VAL A 29 7.06 11.28 13.12
CA VAL A 29 7.34 12.63 12.64
C VAL A 29 6.77 12.79 11.24
N GLY A 30 5.46 13.04 11.17
CA GLY A 30 4.77 13.28 9.92
C GLY A 30 4.94 12.16 8.88
N GLY A 31 3.99 12.03 8.00
CA GLY A 31 4.07 11.06 6.92
C GLY A 31 3.54 9.69 7.29
N LEU A 32 3.54 8.82 6.28
CA LEU A 32 3.03 7.45 6.40
C LEU A 32 3.99 6.50 5.72
N THR A 33 4.04 5.27 6.22
CA THR A 33 4.66 4.15 5.51
C THR A 33 3.54 3.29 4.95
N TRP A 34 3.53 3.11 3.64
CA TRP A 34 2.55 2.26 2.97
C TRP A 34 3.11 0.86 2.84
N CYS A 35 2.30 -0.12 3.18
CA CYS A 35 2.73 -1.51 3.23
C CYS A 35 1.78 -2.39 2.44
N ALA A 36 2.32 -3.46 1.86
CA ALA A 36 1.50 -4.46 1.18
C ALA A 36 2.11 -5.84 1.39
N ARG A 37 1.25 -6.84 1.55
CA ARG A 37 1.67 -8.22 1.71
C ARG A 37 0.75 -9.11 0.88
N ARG A 38 1.33 -10.03 0.12
CA ARG A 38 0.52 -10.93 -0.68
C ARG A 38 -0.22 -11.93 0.20
N HIS A 39 -1.47 -12.19 -0.18
CA HIS A 39 -2.27 -13.19 0.55
C HIS A 39 -1.74 -14.60 0.34
N ASP A 40 -1.23 -14.88 -0.84
CA ASP A 40 -0.74 -16.21 -1.18
C ASP A 40 0.74 -16.42 -0.86
N ASN A 41 1.44 -15.35 -0.47
CA ASN A 41 2.85 -15.44 -0.10
C ASN A 41 3.17 -14.38 0.95
N HIS A 42 3.00 -14.74 2.21
CA HIS A 42 3.16 -13.81 3.32
C HIS A 42 4.59 -13.30 3.50
N ARG A 43 5.55 -13.92 2.82
CA ARG A 43 6.94 -13.45 2.87
C ARG A 43 7.16 -12.27 1.93
N ARG A 44 6.27 -12.08 0.97
CA ARG A 44 6.42 -10.98 0.03
C ARG A 44 5.77 -9.74 0.60
N ILE A 45 6.60 -8.85 1.14
CA ILE A 45 6.14 -7.62 1.79
C ILE A 45 6.79 -6.44 1.09
N LEU A 46 5.98 -5.44 0.77
CA LEU A 46 6.46 -4.20 0.16
C LEU A 46 6.27 -3.05 1.15
N ASN A 47 7.26 -2.16 1.17
CA ASN A 47 7.19 -0.94 1.96
C ASN A 47 7.48 0.24 1.06
N ALA A 48 6.70 1.30 1.20
CA ALA A 48 6.85 2.48 0.36
C ALA A 48 6.64 3.74 1.17
N HIS A 49 7.27 4.83 0.74
CA HIS A 49 7.16 6.12 1.43
C HIS A 49 5.93 6.90 0.99
N SER A 50 5.31 6.51 -0.11
CA SER A 50 4.13 7.19 -0.63
C SER A 50 3.22 6.19 -1.31
N GLN A 51 1.97 6.60 -1.49
CA GLN A 51 0.97 5.80 -2.19
C GLN A 51 1.40 5.55 -3.64
N ALA A 52 1.95 6.57 -4.30
CA ALA A 52 2.40 6.44 -5.69
C ALA A 52 3.55 5.43 -5.80
N GLU A 53 4.47 5.46 -4.85
CA GLU A 53 5.59 4.52 -4.83
C GLU A 53 5.10 3.09 -4.62
N LEU A 54 4.13 2.92 -3.71
CA LEU A 54 3.56 1.58 -3.47
C LEU A 54 2.88 1.06 -4.73
N GLN A 55 2.15 1.91 -5.43
CA GLN A 55 1.48 1.51 -6.66
C GLN A 55 2.48 1.06 -7.71
N ASP A 56 3.60 1.77 -7.84
CA ASP A 56 4.67 1.37 -8.75
C ASP A 56 5.22 -0.01 -8.41
N TYR A 57 5.41 -0.29 -7.13
CA TYR A 57 5.90 -1.59 -6.69
C TYR A 57 4.89 -2.69 -7.01
N LEU A 58 3.60 -2.42 -6.75
CA LEU A 58 2.56 -3.40 -7.03
C LEU A 58 2.46 -3.71 -8.52
N GLU A 59 2.57 -2.69 -9.36
CA GLU A 59 2.53 -2.88 -10.81
C GLU A 59 3.75 -3.68 -11.29
N ALA A 60 4.91 -3.43 -10.74
CA ALA A 60 6.11 -4.19 -11.08
C ALA A 60 5.96 -5.65 -10.70
N GLU A 61 5.33 -5.94 -9.56
CA GLU A 61 5.10 -7.32 -9.14
C GLU A 61 4.09 -8.02 -10.06
N ALA A 62 3.11 -7.28 -10.55
CA ALA A 62 2.09 -7.85 -11.43
C ALA A 62 2.68 -8.24 -12.79
N ILE A 63 3.67 -7.51 -13.28
CA ILE A 63 4.33 -7.78 -14.54
C ILE A 63 5.27 -8.98 -14.40
N GLY A 64 5.96 -9.03 -13.33
CA GLY A 64 6.94 -10.06 -13.05
C GLY A 64 6.31 -11.32 -12.55
#